data_59a3cd53d34236181f6c1b7b730e94ef
#
_entry.id   59a3cd53d34236181f6c1b7b730e94ef
#
_cell.length_a   1.000
_cell.length_b   1.000
_cell.length_c   1.000
_cell.angle_alpha   90.00
_cell.angle_beta   90.00
_cell.angle_gamma   90.00
#
_symmetry.space_group_name_H-M   'P 1'
#
loop_
_entity.id
_entity.type
_entity.pdbx_description
1 polymer ?
#
loop_
_entity_poly.entity_id
_entity_poly.type
_entity_poly.pdbx_seq_one_letter_code
_entity_poly.pdbx_strand_id
1 'polypeptide(L)'
;VFWDQDVRYSLPTPTPQGLEQPPLGTPVDLSTRLALPAAWQGRPLLLHFYSPDCPCSRFNADHVAGLLQRYRDQVVFCEVLEADRAHADEDSGLGLRQFVDADGSLAAALGVYSTPQAVLLDGQHRIRFRGNYNTSRYCSDRNTEFVRLAIEALLAGQTYEPPPAATVSYGCELPDAEA
;
A
#
# COMPACT_ATOMS: atom_id res chain seq x y z
N VAL A 1 18.21 -4.11 23.43
CA VAL A 1 18.21 -4.01 21.96
C VAL A 1 16.93 -4.64 21.39
N PHE A 2 16.52 -5.85 21.79
CA PHE A 2 15.31 -6.51 21.25
C PHE A 2 13.98 -5.81 21.64
N TRP A 3 13.88 -5.30 22.86
CA TRP A 3 12.66 -4.65 23.36
C TRP A 3 12.33 -3.33 22.65
N ASP A 4 13.34 -2.54 22.29
CA ASP A 4 13.13 -1.25 21.63
C ASP A 4 12.57 -1.42 20.20
N GLN A 5 13.00 -2.45 19.49
CA GLN A 5 12.53 -2.73 18.14
C GLN A 5 11.08 -3.25 18.13
N ASP A 6 10.72 -4.14 19.06
CA ASP A 6 9.36 -4.68 19.12
C ASP A 6 8.32 -3.63 19.56
N VAL A 7 8.67 -2.77 20.52
CA VAL A 7 7.77 -1.71 20.99
C VAL A 7 7.56 -0.65 19.92
N ARG A 8 8.61 -0.24 19.20
CA ARG A 8 8.52 0.78 18.14
C ARG A 8 7.54 0.40 17.04
N TYR A 9 7.57 -0.87 16.60
CA TYR A 9 6.68 -1.35 15.53
C TYR A 9 5.30 -1.79 16.01
N SER A 10 5.02 -1.75 17.31
CA SER A 10 3.69 -1.97 17.88
C SER A 10 2.90 -0.68 18.08
N LEU A 11 3.56 0.47 17.93
CA LEU A 11 2.92 1.78 18.00
C LEU A 11 2.50 2.26 16.62
N PRO A 12 1.42 3.06 16.53
CA PRO A 12 1.05 3.69 15.28
C PRO A 12 2.18 4.59 14.75
N THR A 13 2.40 4.53 13.44
CA THR A 13 3.29 5.47 12.76
C THR A 13 2.72 6.88 12.88
N PRO A 14 3.51 7.88 13.32
CA PRO A 14 3.03 9.25 13.39
C PRO A 14 2.58 9.76 12.03
N THR A 15 1.41 10.39 11.99
CA THR A 15 0.95 11.04 10.76
C THR A 15 1.73 12.33 10.55
N PRO A 16 2.40 12.56 9.41
CA PRO A 16 3.11 13.79 9.13
C PRO A 16 2.21 15.02 9.24
N GLN A 17 2.77 16.14 9.75
CA GLN A 17 2.03 17.39 9.84
C GLN A 17 1.70 17.90 8.44
N GLY A 18 0.44 18.27 8.23
CA GLY A 18 -0.03 18.78 6.93
C GLY A 18 -0.31 17.72 5.88
N LEU A 19 -0.14 16.43 6.19
CA LEU A 19 -0.52 15.38 5.26
C LEU A 19 -2.03 15.41 5.01
N GLU A 20 -2.42 15.66 3.78
CA GLU A 20 -3.80 15.53 3.35
C GLU A 20 -4.06 14.09 2.88
N GLN A 21 -5.10 13.50 3.44
CA GLN A 21 -5.54 12.17 3.01
C GLN A 21 -6.81 12.31 2.17
N PRO A 22 -6.71 12.16 0.83
CA PRO A 22 -7.89 12.25 -0.03
C PRO A 22 -8.98 11.26 0.40
N PRO A 23 -10.27 11.68 0.41
CA PRO A 23 -11.38 10.78 0.71
C PRO A 23 -11.45 9.59 -0.26
N LEU A 24 -12.05 8.48 0.18
CA LEU A 24 -12.38 7.39 -0.73
C LEU A 24 -13.32 7.89 -1.83
N GLY A 25 -13.11 7.39 -3.05
CA GLY A 25 -13.81 7.84 -4.26
C GLY A 25 -13.11 8.99 -4.99
N THR A 26 -12.10 9.64 -4.40
CA THR A 26 -11.32 10.68 -5.08
C THR A 26 -10.55 10.09 -6.26
N PRO A 27 -10.66 10.65 -7.48
CA PRO A 27 -9.83 10.25 -8.60
C PRO A 27 -8.41 10.79 -8.43
N VAL A 28 -7.41 9.98 -8.79
CA VAL A 28 -5.99 10.36 -8.73
C VAL A 28 -5.40 10.32 -10.13
N ASP A 29 -4.73 11.39 -10.53
CA ASP A 29 -3.97 11.40 -11.77
C ASP A 29 -2.63 10.68 -11.57
N LEU A 30 -2.53 9.50 -12.14
CA LEU A 30 -1.31 8.69 -12.13
C LEU A 30 -0.40 8.96 -13.34
N SER A 31 -0.90 9.64 -14.38
CA SER A 31 -0.22 9.75 -15.68
C SER A 31 1.13 10.47 -15.60
N THR A 32 1.26 11.40 -14.66
CA THR A 32 2.49 12.17 -14.43
C THR A 32 3.46 11.50 -13.45
N ARG A 33 2.98 10.47 -12.72
CA ARG A 33 3.72 9.80 -11.65
C ARG A 33 4.11 8.38 -11.97
N LEU A 34 3.28 7.66 -12.72
CA LEU A 34 3.50 6.26 -13.07
C LEU A 34 3.38 6.04 -14.57
N ALA A 35 4.40 5.45 -15.17
CA ALA A 35 4.33 4.98 -16.55
C ALA A 35 3.56 3.66 -16.63
N LEU A 36 2.23 3.71 -16.48
CA LEU A 36 1.38 2.54 -16.51
C LEU A 36 1.32 1.95 -17.91
N PRO A 37 1.46 0.61 -18.06
CA PRO A 37 1.25 -0.06 -19.34
C PRO A 37 -0.18 0.13 -19.86
N ALA A 38 -0.33 0.29 -21.16
CA ALA A 38 -1.66 0.43 -21.79
C ALA A 38 -2.58 -0.76 -21.48
N ALA A 39 -2.03 -1.96 -21.31
CA ALA A 39 -2.77 -3.17 -20.93
C ALA A 39 -3.42 -3.10 -19.53
N TRP A 40 -3.07 -2.12 -18.71
CA TRP A 40 -3.63 -1.92 -17.36
C TRP A 40 -4.78 -0.91 -17.34
N GLN A 41 -5.02 -0.24 -18.46
CA GLN A 41 -6.11 0.73 -18.55
C GLN A 41 -7.48 0.10 -18.24
N GLY A 42 -8.26 0.76 -17.41
CA GLY A 42 -9.58 0.32 -17.00
C GLY A 42 -9.61 -0.86 -16.01
N ARG A 43 -8.44 -1.36 -15.59
CA ARG A 43 -8.36 -2.41 -14.59
C ARG A 43 -8.17 -1.83 -13.18
N PRO A 44 -8.73 -2.48 -12.15
CA PRO A 44 -8.36 -2.15 -10.77
C PRO A 44 -6.87 -2.33 -10.54
N LEU A 45 -6.28 -1.45 -9.72
CA LEU A 45 -4.84 -1.41 -9.44
C LEU A 45 -4.62 -1.42 -7.93
N LEU A 46 -3.80 -2.35 -7.45
CA LEU A 46 -3.29 -2.37 -6.08
C LEU A 46 -1.85 -1.89 -6.07
N LEU A 47 -1.62 -0.75 -5.42
CA LEU A 47 -0.30 -0.21 -5.16
C LEU A 47 0.17 -0.70 -3.78
N HIS A 48 1.25 -1.48 -3.76
CA HIS A 48 1.91 -1.95 -2.55
C HIS A 48 3.10 -1.05 -2.24
N PHE A 49 2.94 -0.14 -1.28
CA PHE A 49 4.04 0.66 -0.77
C PHE A 49 4.93 -0.22 0.11
N TYR A 50 6.13 -0.45 -0.37
CA TYR A 50 7.09 -1.41 0.18
C TYR A 50 8.41 -0.74 0.49
N SER A 51 9.06 -1.16 1.56
CA SER A 51 10.45 -0.81 1.86
C SER A 51 11.21 -2.10 2.22
N PRO A 52 12.32 -2.41 1.54
CA PRO A 52 13.15 -3.58 1.84
C PRO A 52 13.75 -3.51 3.24
N ASP A 53 14.03 -2.30 3.73
CA ASP A 53 14.59 -2.07 5.06
C ASP A 53 13.55 -2.17 6.19
N CYS A 54 12.26 -2.14 5.84
CA CYS A 54 11.19 -2.21 6.82
C CYS A 54 10.89 -3.66 7.21
N PRO A 55 11.12 -4.07 8.47
CA PRO A 55 10.78 -5.43 8.92
C PRO A 55 9.29 -5.75 8.73
N CYS A 56 8.41 -4.76 8.90
CA CYS A 56 6.97 -4.93 8.73
C CYS A 56 6.60 -5.27 7.27
N SER A 57 7.32 -4.69 6.29
CA SER A 57 7.14 -5.03 4.88
C SER A 57 7.47 -6.50 4.61
N ARG A 58 8.56 -7.02 5.18
CA ARG A 58 8.95 -8.42 5.03
C ARG A 58 7.94 -9.38 5.68
N PHE A 59 7.40 -9.06 6.85
CA PHE A 59 6.39 -9.88 7.51
C PHE A 59 5.07 -9.96 6.72
N ASN A 60 4.83 -9.00 5.84
CA ASN A 60 3.62 -8.91 5.05
C ASN A 60 3.72 -9.64 3.70
N ALA A 61 4.93 -10.03 3.27
CA ALA A 61 5.19 -10.58 1.94
C ALA A 61 4.34 -11.81 1.61
N ASP A 62 4.26 -12.79 2.51
CA ASP A 62 3.46 -14.01 2.30
C ASP A 62 1.97 -13.70 2.13
N HIS A 63 1.46 -12.71 2.88
CA HIS A 63 0.07 -12.29 2.77
C HIS A 63 -0.20 -11.62 1.42
N VAL A 64 0.71 -10.75 0.96
CA VAL A 64 0.61 -10.10 -0.35
C VAL A 64 0.72 -11.14 -1.48
N ALA A 65 1.61 -12.12 -1.34
CA ALA A 65 1.71 -13.25 -2.28
C ALA A 65 0.39 -14.03 -2.40
N GLY A 66 -0.28 -14.28 -1.28
CA GLY A 66 -1.58 -14.93 -1.25
C GLY A 66 -2.68 -14.11 -1.96
N LEU A 67 -2.70 -12.78 -1.74
CA LEU A 67 -3.61 -11.88 -2.44
C LEU A 67 -3.32 -11.86 -3.95
N LEU A 68 -2.05 -11.75 -4.34
CA LEU A 68 -1.62 -11.79 -5.73
C LEU A 68 -2.07 -13.09 -6.40
N GLN A 69 -1.79 -14.24 -5.79
CA GLN A 69 -2.20 -15.54 -6.34
C GLN A 69 -3.71 -15.62 -6.59
N ARG A 70 -4.51 -15.04 -5.69
CA ARG A 70 -5.97 -15.11 -5.75
C ARG A 70 -6.59 -14.14 -6.74
N TYR A 71 -6.03 -12.92 -6.90
CA TYR A 71 -6.72 -11.84 -7.61
C TYR A 71 -5.99 -11.29 -8.84
N ARG A 72 -4.80 -11.78 -9.21
CA ARG A 72 -3.98 -11.25 -10.31
C ARG A 72 -4.70 -11.15 -11.67
N ASP A 73 -5.69 -11.99 -11.90
CA ASP A 73 -6.45 -11.98 -13.16
C ASP A 73 -7.49 -10.84 -13.18
N GLN A 74 -7.89 -10.33 -12.03
CA GLN A 74 -8.92 -9.32 -11.84
C GLN A 74 -8.37 -7.96 -11.42
N VAL A 75 -7.30 -7.95 -10.63
CA VAL A 75 -6.62 -6.75 -10.10
C VAL A 75 -5.16 -6.76 -10.54
N VAL A 76 -4.66 -5.63 -10.97
CA VAL A 76 -3.23 -5.45 -11.25
C VAL A 76 -2.52 -5.11 -9.94
N PHE A 77 -1.42 -5.80 -9.67
CA PHE A 77 -0.58 -5.53 -8.50
C PHE A 77 0.74 -4.91 -8.96
N CYS A 78 1.19 -3.89 -8.26
CA CYS A 78 2.53 -3.33 -8.43
C CYS A 78 3.09 -2.83 -7.11
N GLU A 79 4.41 -2.70 -7.05
CA GLU A 79 5.13 -2.15 -5.92
C GLU A 79 5.49 -0.70 -6.15
N VAL A 80 5.47 0.07 -5.07
CA VAL A 80 5.98 1.44 -5.03
C VAL A 80 7.08 1.51 -3.99
N LEU A 81 8.26 1.92 -4.44
CA LEU A 81 9.49 2.05 -3.64
C LEU A 81 9.88 3.52 -3.54
N GLU A 82 10.53 3.89 -2.44
CA GLU A 82 11.20 5.18 -2.30
C GLU A 82 12.51 5.22 -3.10
N ALA A 83 12.92 6.42 -3.52
CA ALA A 83 14.09 6.60 -4.39
C ALA A 83 15.41 6.09 -3.81
N ASP A 84 15.67 6.42 -2.55
CA ASP A 84 16.89 6.08 -1.82
C ASP A 84 16.95 4.60 -1.40
N ARG A 85 15.83 3.89 -1.52
CA ARG A 85 15.66 2.47 -1.17
C ARG A 85 15.42 1.57 -2.38
N ALA A 86 15.44 2.15 -3.58
CA ALA A 86 15.36 1.41 -4.84
C ALA A 86 16.73 0.80 -5.18
N HIS A 87 17.21 -0.12 -4.33
CA HIS A 87 18.33 -0.97 -4.71
C HIS A 87 17.82 -1.98 -5.73
N ALA A 88 18.39 -1.95 -6.93
CA ALA A 88 17.91 -2.74 -8.08
C ALA A 88 17.86 -4.27 -7.85
N ASP A 89 18.38 -4.74 -6.73
CA ASP A 89 18.50 -6.16 -6.37
C ASP A 89 17.60 -6.59 -5.19
N GLU A 90 16.85 -5.67 -4.57
CA GLU A 90 16.03 -5.97 -3.38
C GLU A 90 14.55 -5.73 -3.65
N ASP A 91 13.94 -6.63 -4.43
CA ASP A 91 12.49 -6.69 -4.55
C ASP A 91 11.87 -7.48 -3.38
N SER A 92 10.54 -7.41 -3.25
CA SER A 92 9.80 -8.18 -2.24
C SER A 92 9.83 -9.69 -2.50
N GLY A 93 10.42 -10.15 -3.60
CA GLY A 93 10.35 -11.53 -4.07
C GLY A 93 9.02 -11.91 -4.72
N LEU A 94 8.10 -10.95 -4.89
CA LEU A 94 6.76 -11.19 -5.43
C LEU A 94 6.71 -11.14 -6.96
N GLY A 95 7.80 -10.72 -7.63
CA GLY A 95 7.87 -10.56 -9.09
C GLY A 95 6.90 -9.50 -9.62
N LEU A 96 6.57 -8.50 -8.83
CA LEU A 96 5.70 -7.40 -9.20
C LEU A 96 6.46 -6.34 -10.01
N ARG A 97 5.74 -5.61 -10.86
CA ARG A 97 6.31 -4.43 -11.49
C ARG A 97 6.52 -3.36 -10.42
N GLN A 98 7.74 -2.86 -10.38
CA GLN A 98 8.16 -1.81 -9.46
C GLN A 98 8.07 -0.43 -10.11
N PHE A 99 7.68 0.54 -9.30
CA PHE A 99 7.73 1.96 -9.59
C PHE A 99 8.48 2.66 -8.46
N VAL A 100 9.34 3.60 -8.83
CA VAL A 100 10.07 4.42 -7.86
C VAL A 100 9.36 5.76 -7.71
N ASP A 101 8.92 6.05 -6.50
CA ASP A 101 8.36 7.35 -6.10
C ASP A 101 9.52 8.25 -5.62
N ALA A 102 10.23 8.84 -6.60
CA ALA A 102 11.52 9.49 -6.39
C ALA A 102 11.45 10.75 -5.51
N ASP A 103 10.30 11.42 -5.53
CA ASP A 103 10.06 12.69 -4.82
C ASP A 103 8.94 12.57 -3.78
N GLY A 104 8.43 11.36 -3.51
CA GLY A 104 7.32 11.12 -2.60
C GLY A 104 5.97 11.66 -3.07
N SER A 105 5.90 12.19 -4.30
CA SER A 105 4.69 12.85 -4.81
C SER A 105 3.52 11.91 -5.01
N LEU A 106 3.78 10.63 -5.32
CA LEU A 106 2.75 9.61 -5.43
C LEU A 106 2.19 9.25 -4.04
N ALA A 107 3.06 9.00 -3.06
CA ALA A 107 2.67 8.72 -1.68
C ALA A 107 1.83 9.88 -1.12
N ALA A 108 2.28 11.12 -1.29
CA ALA A 108 1.57 12.32 -0.86
C ALA A 108 0.19 12.45 -1.54
N ALA A 109 0.11 12.28 -2.87
CA ALA A 109 -1.14 12.36 -3.63
C ALA A 109 -2.16 11.29 -3.20
N LEU A 110 -1.70 10.16 -2.71
CA LEU A 110 -2.52 9.06 -2.21
C LEU A 110 -2.75 9.13 -0.69
N GLY A 111 -2.05 10.03 0.03
CA GLY A 111 -2.11 10.16 1.48
C GLY A 111 -1.47 8.97 2.22
N VAL A 112 -0.44 8.38 1.63
CA VAL A 112 0.37 7.29 2.21
C VAL A 112 1.56 7.90 2.95
N TYR A 113 1.87 7.40 4.13
CA TYR A 113 2.95 7.94 4.98
C TYR A 113 3.74 6.86 5.72
N SER A 114 3.51 5.61 5.39
CA SER A 114 4.14 4.49 6.07
C SER A 114 4.24 3.27 5.14
N THR A 115 5.20 2.40 5.39
CA THR A 115 5.33 1.09 4.75
C THR A 115 5.28 -0.04 5.79
N PRO A 116 4.58 -1.16 5.51
CA PRO A 116 3.81 -1.42 4.29
C PRO A 116 2.41 -0.79 4.36
N GLN A 117 1.98 -0.15 3.28
CA GLN A 117 0.59 0.26 3.07
C GLN A 117 0.09 -0.18 1.70
N ALA A 118 -1.23 -0.36 1.59
CA ALA A 118 -1.89 -0.66 0.33
C ALA A 118 -2.82 0.48 -0.08
N VAL A 119 -2.83 0.78 -1.37
CA VAL A 119 -3.86 1.63 -1.98
C VAL A 119 -4.53 0.83 -3.10
N LEU A 120 -5.83 0.64 -3.01
CA LEU A 120 -6.65 0.01 -4.05
C LEU A 120 -7.37 1.10 -4.83
N LEU A 121 -7.16 1.11 -6.14
CA LEU A 121 -7.81 2.00 -7.09
C LEU A 121 -8.76 1.19 -7.98
N ASP A 122 -9.88 1.78 -8.36
CA ASP A 122 -10.73 1.20 -9.41
C ASP A 122 -10.19 1.48 -10.83
N GLY A 123 -10.88 0.99 -11.85
CA GLY A 123 -10.48 1.18 -13.24
C GLY A 123 -10.50 2.64 -13.74
N GLN A 124 -11.05 3.57 -12.97
CA GLN A 124 -11.00 5.02 -13.19
C GLN A 124 -10.00 5.72 -12.26
N HIS A 125 -9.12 4.95 -11.62
CA HIS A 125 -8.13 5.41 -10.65
C HIS A 125 -8.73 6.18 -9.45
N ARG A 126 -9.95 5.82 -9.03
CA ARG A 126 -10.53 6.36 -7.80
C ARG A 126 -10.08 5.52 -6.61
N ILE A 127 -9.71 6.17 -5.52
CA ILE A 127 -9.30 5.49 -4.28
C ILE A 127 -10.48 4.71 -3.72
N ARG A 128 -10.35 3.40 -3.64
CA ARG A 128 -11.36 2.50 -3.06
C ARG A 128 -10.97 1.99 -1.68
N PHE A 129 -9.67 1.97 -1.41
CA PHE A 129 -9.10 1.65 -0.10
C PHE A 129 -7.71 2.27 0.01
N ARG A 130 -7.35 2.66 1.22
CA ARG A 130 -5.99 3.01 1.63
C ARG A 130 -5.81 2.56 3.06
N GLY A 131 -4.74 1.83 3.37
CA GLY A 131 -4.47 1.42 4.73
C GLY A 131 -3.63 0.16 4.87
N ASN A 132 -3.76 -0.45 6.03
CA ASN A 132 -3.04 -1.65 6.41
C ASN A 132 -3.63 -2.90 5.77
N TYR A 133 -2.82 -3.94 5.72
CA TYR A 133 -3.25 -5.26 5.25
C TYR A 133 -4.10 -6.00 6.29
N ASN A 134 -3.75 -5.86 7.57
CA ASN A 134 -4.38 -6.59 8.67
C ASN A 134 -4.17 -5.82 9.99
N THR A 135 -4.93 -6.14 11.04
CA THR A 135 -4.66 -5.68 12.41
C THR A 135 -3.45 -6.35 13.01
N SER A 136 -3.19 -7.59 12.62
CA SER A 136 -2.05 -8.37 13.06
C SER A 136 -0.83 -8.05 12.20
N ARG A 137 0.30 -7.77 12.85
CA ARG A 137 1.61 -7.57 12.22
C ARG A 137 2.00 -8.69 11.25
N TYR A 138 1.57 -9.92 11.54
CA TYR A 138 1.85 -11.10 10.72
C TYR A 138 0.69 -11.48 9.79
N CYS A 139 -0.30 -10.61 9.64
CA CYS A 139 -1.47 -10.83 8.80
C CYS A 139 -2.20 -12.16 9.06
N SER A 140 -2.25 -12.60 10.33
CA SER A 140 -2.77 -13.91 10.71
C SER A 140 -4.27 -13.94 11.00
N ASP A 141 -4.93 -12.79 11.18
CA ASP A 141 -6.36 -12.71 11.43
C ASP A 141 -7.14 -12.55 10.13
N ARG A 142 -7.84 -13.60 9.72
CA ARG A 142 -8.64 -13.62 8.49
C ARG A 142 -9.82 -12.65 8.49
N ASN A 143 -10.33 -12.28 9.67
CA ASN A 143 -11.46 -11.35 9.77
C ASN A 143 -11.03 -9.90 9.52
N THR A 144 -9.74 -9.62 9.64
CA THR A 144 -9.17 -8.29 9.46
C THR A 144 -8.19 -8.22 8.28
N GLU A 145 -8.35 -9.08 7.28
CA GLU A 145 -7.66 -8.97 5.99
C GLU A 145 -8.26 -7.82 5.17
N PHE A 146 -7.97 -6.59 5.56
CA PHE A 146 -8.64 -5.38 5.06
C PHE A 146 -8.51 -5.22 3.55
N VAL A 147 -7.34 -5.47 2.98
CA VAL A 147 -7.10 -5.39 1.54
C VAL A 147 -7.93 -6.42 0.78
N ARG A 148 -8.02 -7.65 1.31
CA ARG A 148 -8.86 -8.69 0.72
C ARG A 148 -10.33 -8.27 0.71
N LEU A 149 -10.83 -7.79 1.84
CA LEU A 149 -12.21 -7.33 1.95
C LEU A 149 -12.51 -6.17 1.00
N ALA A 150 -11.57 -5.23 0.85
CA ALA A 150 -11.70 -4.12 -0.08
C ALA A 150 -11.69 -4.59 -1.55
N ILE A 151 -10.83 -5.53 -1.91
CA ILE A 151 -10.82 -6.12 -3.25
C ILE A 151 -12.13 -6.84 -3.54
N GLU A 152 -12.60 -7.69 -2.62
CA GLU A 152 -13.86 -8.44 -2.79
C GLU A 152 -15.06 -7.50 -2.94
N ALA A 153 -15.15 -6.44 -2.15
CA ALA A 153 -16.19 -5.42 -2.28
C ALA A 153 -16.12 -4.70 -3.63
N LEU A 154 -14.92 -4.27 -4.05
CA LEU A 154 -14.74 -3.62 -5.35
C LEU A 154 -15.19 -4.52 -6.51
N LEU A 155 -14.77 -5.78 -6.51
CA LEU A 155 -15.14 -6.75 -7.56
C LEU A 155 -16.62 -7.08 -7.57
N ALA A 156 -17.29 -6.98 -6.40
CA ALA A 156 -18.74 -7.11 -6.27
C ALA A 156 -19.52 -5.81 -6.61
N GLY A 157 -18.83 -4.73 -6.98
CA GLY A 157 -19.46 -3.42 -7.23
C GLY A 157 -19.97 -2.73 -5.96
N GLN A 158 -19.46 -3.13 -4.78
CA GLN A 158 -19.83 -2.61 -3.48
C GLN A 158 -18.81 -1.60 -2.96
N THR A 159 -19.21 -0.78 -2.01
CA THR A 159 -18.32 0.09 -1.26
C THR A 159 -17.86 -0.63 0.00
N TYR A 160 -16.57 -0.60 0.26
CA TYR A 160 -15.98 -1.05 1.52
C TYR A 160 -15.71 0.17 2.41
N GLU A 161 -16.25 0.15 3.62
CA GLU A 161 -15.96 1.16 4.64
C GLU A 161 -14.93 0.58 5.61
N PRO A 162 -13.66 1.00 5.52
CA PRO A 162 -12.62 0.45 6.37
C PRO A 162 -12.81 0.88 7.83
N PRO A 163 -12.69 -0.03 8.79
CA PRO A 163 -12.71 0.33 10.19
C PRO A 163 -11.45 1.17 10.56
N PRO A 164 -11.46 1.92 11.67
CA PRO A 164 -10.31 2.73 12.08
C PRO A 164 -8.99 1.95 12.14
N ALA A 165 -9.02 0.69 12.57
CA ALA A 165 -7.84 -0.18 12.61
C ALA A 165 -7.22 -0.44 11.22
N ALA A 166 -7.99 -0.29 10.13
CA ALA A 166 -7.48 -0.44 8.78
C ALA A 166 -6.71 0.80 8.30
N THR A 167 -7.02 1.98 8.85
CA THR A 167 -6.53 3.27 8.36
C THR A 167 -5.41 3.87 9.20
N VAL A 168 -5.23 3.38 10.42
CA VAL A 168 -4.09 3.75 11.28
C VAL A 168 -2.89 2.92 10.86
N SER A 169 -1.82 3.57 10.39
CA SER A 169 -0.62 2.89 9.92
C SER A 169 0.26 2.38 11.05
N TYR A 170 0.84 1.22 10.81
CA TYR A 170 1.87 0.60 11.65
C TYR A 170 3.00 0.13 10.76
N GLY A 171 4.19 0.73 10.90
CA GLY A 171 5.32 0.39 10.06
C GLY A 171 6.42 1.44 10.12
N CYS A 172 7.22 1.49 9.07
CA CYS A 172 8.26 2.50 8.93
C CYS A 172 7.68 3.76 8.29
N GLU A 173 8.09 4.92 8.79
CA GLU A 173 7.72 6.20 8.18
C GLU A 173 8.25 6.25 6.75
N LEU A 174 7.46 6.81 5.85
CA LEU A 174 7.97 7.27 4.56
C LEU A 174 8.72 8.58 4.83
N PRO A 175 9.90 8.82 4.23
CA PRO A 175 10.54 10.10 4.31
C PRO A 175 9.57 11.17 3.80
N ASP A 176 9.54 12.29 4.50
CA ASP A 176 8.82 13.46 4.03
C ASP A 176 9.36 13.82 2.64
N ALA A 177 8.48 14.01 1.67
CA ALA A 177 8.86 14.77 0.49
C ALA A 177 9.39 16.11 1.01
N GLU A 178 10.69 16.36 0.88
CA GLU A 178 11.31 17.60 1.38
C GLU A 178 10.50 18.79 0.86
N ALA A 179 10.05 19.59 1.83
CA ALA A 179 9.27 20.79 1.60
C ALA A 179 10.09 21.86 0.85
#